data_6595d03a3cabc7f88850e9eec9bcd592
#
_entry.id   6595d03a3cabc7f88850e9eec9bcd592
#
_cell.length_a   1.000
_cell.length_b   1.000
_cell.length_c   1.000
_cell.angle_alpha   90.00
_cell.angle_beta   90.00
_cell.angle_gamma   90.00
#
_symmetry.space_group_name_H-M   'P 1'
#
loop_
_entity.id
_entity.type
_entity.pdbx_description
1 polymer ?
#
loop_
_entity_poly.entity_id
_entity_poly.type
_entity_poly.pdbx_seq_one_letter_code
_entity_poly.pdbx_strand_id
1 'polypeptide(L)'
;MTRYGKSTFEVRVQRLNETPGSMKVDDASSAATYWREKITAMPWYDPEREMCVAVMLNTRLSPVGHTLVGIGTLNECTVHPRDVFRAAVAMAAYAVLVIHNHPSGESLPSEADRRITQRLAEAGRIIQINLLDHLIVGTNTCFSFREAGVL
;
A
#
# COMPACT_ATOMS: atom_id res chain seq x y z
N MET A 1 -17.26 34.40 -19.65
CA MET A 1 -16.55 34.33 -18.36
C MET A 1 -17.01 33.07 -17.63
N THR A 2 -16.21 31.98 -17.67
CA THR A 2 -16.57 30.70 -17.09
C THR A 2 -16.40 30.83 -15.56
N ARG A 3 -17.51 30.81 -14.81
CA ARG A 3 -17.46 30.75 -13.36
C ARG A 3 -16.91 29.36 -12.97
N TYR A 4 -15.68 29.30 -12.49
CA TYR A 4 -15.21 28.14 -11.78
C TYR A 4 -16.02 28.01 -10.50
N GLY A 5 -16.93 27.03 -10.47
CA GLY A 5 -17.66 26.70 -9.26
C GLY A 5 -16.67 26.30 -8.15
N LYS A 6 -16.84 26.81 -6.95
CA LYS A 6 -16.11 26.34 -5.77
C LYS A 6 -16.61 24.94 -5.45
N SER A 7 -15.75 23.93 -5.61
CA SER A 7 -16.06 22.57 -5.21
C SER A 7 -15.76 22.41 -3.71
N THR A 8 -16.73 21.90 -2.97
CA THR A 8 -16.58 21.55 -1.57
C THR A 8 -16.61 20.03 -1.47
N PHE A 9 -15.68 19.45 -0.73
CA PHE A 9 -15.59 18.01 -0.54
C PHE A 9 -15.90 17.66 0.92
N GLU A 10 -16.72 16.64 1.12
CA GLU A 10 -16.92 15.98 2.41
C GLU A 10 -16.25 14.60 2.34
N VAL A 11 -15.36 14.32 3.29
CA VAL A 11 -14.74 12.99 3.42
C VAL A 11 -15.48 12.25 4.52
N ARG A 12 -16.08 11.14 4.15
CA ARG A 12 -16.74 10.22 5.11
C ARG A 12 -16.01 8.90 5.14
N VAL A 13 -15.74 8.41 6.33
CA VAL A 13 -15.23 7.06 6.56
C VAL A 13 -16.35 6.23 7.16
N GLN A 14 -16.73 5.17 6.45
CA GLN A 14 -17.77 4.25 6.91
C GLN A 14 -17.15 2.87 7.13
N ARG A 15 -17.38 2.32 8.31
CA ARG A 15 -17.02 0.94 8.59
C ARG A 15 -18.05 0.01 7.91
N LEU A 16 -17.57 -0.86 7.03
CA LEU A 16 -18.43 -1.80 6.31
C LEU A 16 -18.61 -3.13 7.04
N ASN A 17 -17.60 -3.53 7.84
CA ASN A 17 -17.60 -4.74 8.62
C ASN A 17 -17.07 -4.50 10.03
N GLU A 18 -17.67 -5.14 11.02
CA GLU A 18 -17.21 -5.09 12.40
C GLU A 18 -16.35 -6.30 12.80
N THR A 19 -16.29 -7.33 11.97
CA THR A 19 -15.49 -8.52 12.26
C THR A 19 -14.04 -8.25 11.93
N PRO A 20 -13.14 -8.12 12.93
CA PRO A 20 -11.72 -8.09 12.66
C PRO A 20 -11.36 -9.43 12.01
N GLY A 21 -10.77 -9.39 10.83
CA GLY A 21 -10.18 -10.57 10.24
C GLY A 21 -9.16 -11.16 11.22
N SER A 22 -9.13 -12.47 11.36
CA SER A 22 -8.14 -13.17 12.17
C SER A 22 -6.74 -13.12 11.55
N MET A 23 -6.63 -12.59 10.34
CA MET A 23 -5.37 -12.49 9.60
C MET A 23 -4.50 -11.38 10.19
N LYS A 24 -3.27 -11.72 10.52
CA LYS A 24 -2.21 -10.75 10.81
C LYS A 24 -1.30 -10.63 9.60
N VAL A 25 -0.75 -9.43 9.44
CA VAL A 25 0.23 -9.14 8.40
C VAL A 25 1.46 -8.54 9.09
N ASP A 26 2.27 -9.42 9.65
CA ASP A 26 3.41 -9.07 10.50
C ASP A 26 4.77 -9.48 9.90
N ASP A 27 4.77 -10.20 8.79
CA ASP A 27 5.96 -10.59 8.02
C ASP A 27 5.73 -10.56 6.51
N ALA A 28 6.79 -10.79 5.73
CA ALA A 28 6.72 -10.80 4.26
C ALA A 28 5.81 -11.92 3.72
N SER A 29 5.78 -13.08 4.38
CA SER A 29 4.96 -14.22 3.96
C SER A 29 3.47 -13.92 4.10
N SER A 30 3.04 -13.38 5.24
CA SER A 30 1.65 -12.98 5.48
C SER A 30 1.24 -11.81 4.58
N ALA A 31 2.14 -10.87 4.32
CA ALA A 31 1.92 -9.78 3.37
C ALA A 31 1.71 -10.30 1.94
N ALA A 32 2.54 -11.23 1.47
CA ALA A 32 2.39 -11.86 0.17
C ALA A 32 1.10 -12.69 0.07
N THR A 33 0.69 -13.33 1.17
CA THR A 33 -0.57 -14.06 1.24
C THR A 33 -1.76 -13.10 1.13
N TYR A 34 -1.72 -11.96 1.84
CA TYR A 34 -2.75 -10.92 1.71
C TYR A 34 -2.87 -10.43 0.26
N TRP A 35 -1.75 -10.20 -0.41
CA TRP A 35 -1.77 -9.83 -1.82
C TRP A 35 -2.49 -10.87 -2.67
N ARG A 36 -2.07 -12.15 -2.57
CA ARG A 36 -2.65 -13.23 -3.37
C ARG A 36 -4.13 -13.48 -3.11
N GLU A 37 -4.58 -13.36 -1.86
CA GLU A 37 -5.97 -13.68 -1.51
C GLU A 37 -6.93 -12.51 -1.63
N LYS A 38 -6.46 -11.29 -1.35
CA LYS A 38 -7.32 -10.10 -1.26
C LYS A 38 -7.14 -9.16 -2.43
N ILE A 39 -5.90 -8.87 -2.82
CA ILE A 39 -5.63 -7.86 -3.85
C ILE A 39 -5.89 -8.41 -5.25
N THR A 40 -5.42 -9.62 -5.54
CA THR A 40 -5.64 -10.22 -6.87
C THR A 40 -7.12 -10.55 -7.16
N ALA A 41 -7.96 -10.60 -6.14
CA ALA A 41 -9.39 -10.78 -6.27
C ALA A 41 -10.16 -9.48 -6.55
N MET A 42 -9.51 -8.32 -6.51
CA MET A 42 -10.15 -7.03 -6.75
C MET A 42 -10.49 -6.86 -8.24
N PRO A 43 -11.67 -6.28 -8.55
CA PRO A 43 -12.10 -6.08 -9.96
C PRO A 43 -11.15 -5.19 -10.78
N TRP A 44 -10.36 -4.35 -10.11
CA TRP A 44 -9.40 -3.45 -10.76
C TRP A 44 -8.00 -4.06 -10.91
N TYR A 45 -7.76 -5.28 -10.39
CA TYR A 45 -6.44 -5.90 -10.46
C TYR A 45 -6.09 -6.31 -11.89
N ASP A 46 -4.91 -5.92 -12.33
CA ASP A 46 -4.35 -6.26 -13.63
C ASP A 46 -2.89 -6.73 -13.46
N PRO A 47 -2.62 -8.03 -13.63
CA PRO A 47 -1.27 -8.58 -13.43
C PRO A 47 -0.24 -8.08 -14.46
N GLU A 48 -0.69 -7.55 -15.59
CA GLU A 48 0.20 -7.02 -16.65
C GLU A 48 0.64 -5.58 -16.36
N ARG A 49 0.12 -4.97 -15.31
CA ARG A 49 0.48 -3.61 -14.90
C ARG A 49 1.10 -3.61 -13.51
N GLU A 50 2.01 -2.68 -13.29
CA GLU A 50 2.51 -2.42 -11.95
C GLU A 50 1.43 -1.73 -11.12
N MET A 51 0.99 -2.38 -10.07
CA MET A 51 -0.07 -1.91 -9.19
C MET A 51 0.46 -1.76 -7.78
N CYS A 52 0.33 -0.58 -7.22
CA CYS A 52 0.76 -0.28 -5.86
C CYS A 52 -0.44 -0.12 -4.94
N VAL A 53 -0.44 -0.84 -3.85
CA VAL A 53 -1.52 -0.90 -2.86
C VAL A 53 -0.97 -0.54 -1.48
N ALA A 54 -1.68 0.31 -0.76
CA ALA A 54 -1.46 0.55 0.66
C ALA A 54 -2.46 -0.25 1.49
N VAL A 55 -1.98 -1.00 2.45
CA VAL A 55 -2.77 -1.78 3.41
C VAL A 55 -2.65 -1.12 4.77
N MET A 56 -3.78 -0.70 5.33
CA MET A 56 -3.85 -0.07 6.64
C MET A 56 -4.01 -1.14 7.72
N LEU A 57 -3.21 -1.02 8.76
CA LEU A 57 -3.13 -1.99 9.86
C LEU A 57 -3.54 -1.36 11.19
N ASN A 58 -4.20 -2.14 12.03
CA ASN A 58 -4.46 -1.76 13.42
C ASN A 58 -3.27 -2.12 14.33
N THR A 59 -3.39 -1.85 15.63
CA THR A 59 -2.35 -2.13 16.64
C THR A 59 -2.01 -3.61 16.80
N ARG A 60 -2.84 -4.51 16.30
CA ARG A 60 -2.61 -5.96 16.28
C ARG A 60 -2.00 -6.42 14.96
N LEU A 61 -1.64 -5.49 14.07
CA LEU A 61 -1.16 -5.75 12.71
C LEU A 61 -2.18 -6.52 11.85
N SER A 62 -3.45 -6.36 12.14
CA SER A 62 -4.52 -6.90 11.30
C SER A 62 -4.96 -5.84 10.28
N PRO A 63 -5.18 -6.23 9.02
CA PRO A 63 -5.67 -5.31 8.00
C PRO A 63 -7.06 -4.77 8.35
N VAL A 64 -7.21 -3.45 8.33
CA VAL A 64 -8.50 -2.75 8.48
C VAL A 64 -9.04 -2.23 7.16
N GLY A 65 -8.20 -2.23 6.13
CA GLY A 65 -8.57 -1.86 4.78
C GLY A 65 -7.35 -1.76 3.87
N HIS A 66 -7.61 -1.60 2.58
CA HIS A 66 -6.56 -1.31 1.60
C HIS A 66 -7.06 -0.32 0.55
N THR A 67 -6.14 0.32 -0.13
CA THR A 67 -6.45 1.23 -1.22
C THR A 67 -5.43 1.07 -2.35
N LEU A 68 -5.91 1.14 -3.58
CA LEU A 68 -5.05 1.26 -4.76
C LEU A 68 -4.48 2.68 -4.79
N VAL A 69 -3.16 2.82 -4.67
CA VAL A 69 -2.49 4.13 -4.61
C VAL A 69 -1.78 4.50 -5.91
N GLY A 70 -1.54 3.54 -6.76
CA GLY A 70 -0.93 3.79 -8.08
C GLY A 70 -1.11 2.64 -9.03
N ILE A 71 -1.26 2.99 -10.31
CA ILE A 71 -1.21 2.07 -11.44
C ILE A 71 -0.12 2.59 -12.36
N GLY A 72 0.91 1.82 -12.55
CA GLY A 72 2.02 2.15 -13.43
C GLY A 72 1.85 1.62 -14.84
N THR A 73 2.81 1.97 -15.67
CA THR A 73 3.10 1.27 -16.91
C THR A 73 3.86 -0.03 -16.61
N LEU A 74 4.31 -0.76 -17.61
CA LEU A 74 5.08 -1.99 -17.42
C LEU A 74 6.36 -1.83 -16.57
N ASN A 75 6.86 -0.60 -16.39
CA ASN A 75 8.18 -0.34 -15.82
C ASN A 75 8.20 0.66 -14.66
N GLU A 76 7.12 1.38 -14.37
CA GLU A 76 7.13 2.41 -13.32
C GLU A 76 5.72 2.74 -12.81
N CYS A 77 5.58 2.80 -11.50
CA CYS A 77 4.40 3.32 -10.81
C CYS A 77 4.78 4.55 -9.99
N THR A 78 4.18 5.69 -10.33
CA THR A 78 4.40 6.92 -9.55
C THR A 78 3.48 6.93 -8.34
N VAL A 79 4.06 6.79 -7.15
CA VAL A 79 3.37 6.84 -5.87
C VAL A 79 3.84 8.04 -5.08
N HIS A 80 2.91 8.79 -4.50
CA HIS A 80 3.23 9.89 -3.60
C HIS A 80 2.85 9.54 -2.16
N PRO A 81 3.62 9.97 -1.15
CA PRO A 81 3.26 9.75 0.26
C PRO A 81 1.84 10.22 0.61
N ARG A 82 1.39 11.35 0.07
CA ARG A 82 0.04 11.86 0.30
C ARG A 82 -1.06 10.87 -0.13
N ASP A 83 -0.84 10.07 -1.17
CA ASP A 83 -1.83 9.12 -1.68
C ASP A 83 -1.94 7.90 -0.76
N VAL A 84 -0.82 7.45 -0.21
CA VAL A 84 -0.76 6.38 0.79
C VAL A 84 -1.38 6.84 2.11
N PHE A 85 -0.92 7.97 2.63
CA PHE A 85 -1.29 8.39 3.99
C PHE A 85 -2.67 9.06 4.09
N ARG A 86 -3.24 9.55 2.99
CA ARG A 86 -4.61 10.04 2.98
C ARG A 86 -5.61 8.99 3.48
N ALA A 87 -5.51 7.77 2.97
CA ALA A 87 -6.36 6.67 3.40
C ALA A 87 -6.02 6.22 4.82
N ALA A 88 -4.73 6.17 5.16
CA ALA A 88 -4.27 5.78 6.49
C ALA A 88 -4.78 6.72 7.59
N VAL A 89 -4.72 8.02 7.37
CA VAL A 89 -5.27 9.03 8.30
C VAL A 89 -6.78 8.90 8.40
N ALA A 90 -7.49 8.77 7.27
CA ALA A 90 -8.94 8.64 7.25
C ALA A 90 -9.44 7.38 7.98
N MET A 91 -8.68 6.29 7.94
CA MET A 91 -9.01 5.02 8.62
C MET A 91 -8.46 4.94 10.05
N ALA A 92 -7.78 5.97 10.54
CA ALA A 92 -7.07 5.96 11.83
C ALA A 92 -6.14 4.73 11.96
N ALA A 93 -5.37 4.46 10.93
CA ALA A 93 -4.45 3.34 10.90
C ALA A 93 -3.33 3.50 11.93
N TYR A 94 -2.92 2.39 12.53
CA TYR A 94 -1.73 2.34 13.40
C TYR A 94 -0.45 2.32 12.57
N ALA A 95 -0.44 1.56 11.48
CA ALA A 95 0.68 1.43 10.56
C ALA A 95 0.18 1.18 9.14
N VAL A 96 1.05 1.34 8.17
CA VAL A 96 0.80 1.07 6.76
C VAL A 96 1.82 0.06 6.25
N LEU A 97 1.34 -0.90 5.46
CA LEU A 97 2.14 -1.76 4.62
C LEU A 97 1.90 -1.34 3.16
N VAL A 98 2.95 -1.18 2.39
CA VAL A 98 2.85 -0.94 0.95
C VAL A 98 3.27 -2.19 0.19
N ILE A 99 2.49 -2.59 -0.79
CA ILE A 99 2.77 -3.75 -1.63
C ILE A 99 2.61 -3.35 -3.09
N HIS A 100 3.55 -3.73 -3.93
CA HIS A 100 3.37 -3.64 -5.37
C HIS A 100 3.90 -4.89 -6.08
N ASN A 101 3.38 -5.16 -7.27
CA ASN A 101 3.86 -6.24 -8.12
C ASN A 101 4.79 -5.71 -9.20
N HIS A 102 5.73 -6.56 -9.62
CA HIS A 102 6.48 -6.37 -10.85
C HIS A 102 5.94 -7.33 -11.93
N PRO A 103 5.36 -6.80 -13.03
CA PRO A 103 4.86 -7.63 -14.12
C PRO A 103 5.94 -8.51 -14.78
N SER A 104 7.22 -8.13 -14.67
CA SER A 104 8.35 -8.96 -15.10
C SER A 104 8.45 -10.31 -14.37
N GLY A 105 7.83 -10.41 -13.19
CA GLY A 105 7.90 -11.58 -12.33
C GLY A 105 9.07 -11.57 -11.35
N GLU A 106 10.01 -10.65 -11.49
CA GLU A 106 11.14 -10.52 -10.56
C GLU A 106 10.81 -9.54 -9.42
N SER A 107 11.21 -9.87 -8.21
CA SER A 107 10.94 -9.04 -7.02
C SER A 107 12.09 -8.12 -6.62
N LEU A 108 13.13 -8.00 -7.43
CA LEU A 108 14.25 -7.10 -7.12
C LEU A 108 13.83 -5.63 -7.16
N PRO A 109 14.15 -4.84 -6.13
CA PRO A 109 13.77 -3.45 -6.07
C PRO A 109 14.57 -2.59 -7.06
N SER A 110 13.86 -1.70 -7.75
CA SER A 110 14.45 -0.64 -8.55
C SER A 110 14.98 0.51 -7.68
N GLU A 111 15.74 1.42 -8.28
CA GLU A 111 16.13 2.64 -7.60
C GLU A 111 14.93 3.55 -7.26
N ALA A 112 13.89 3.51 -8.10
CA ALA A 112 12.64 4.22 -7.82
C ALA A 112 11.93 3.64 -6.58
N ASP A 113 11.91 2.31 -6.45
CA ASP A 113 11.35 1.63 -5.27
C ASP A 113 12.09 2.00 -3.99
N ARG A 114 13.41 2.06 -4.05
CA ARG A 114 14.23 2.47 -2.91
C ARG A 114 13.93 3.92 -2.49
N ARG A 115 13.87 4.83 -3.46
CA ARG A 115 13.55 6.24 -3.18
C ARG A 115 12.16 6.43 -2.59
N ILE A 116 11.14 5.77 -3.15
CA ILE A 116 9.78 5.92 -2.62
C ILE A 116 9.67 5.28 -1.23
N THR A 117 10.33 4.16 -0.97
CA THR A 117 10.35 3.52 0.35
C THR A 117 10.90 4.48 1.41
N GLN A 118 12.03 5.13 1.14
CA GLN A 118 12.61 6.11 2.06
C GLN A 118 11.67 7.30 2.31
N ARG A 119 11.05 7.84 1.26
CA ARG A 119 10.11 8.96 1.38
C ARG A 119 8.85 8.58 2.17
N LEU A 120 8.36 7.36 1.98
CA LEU A 120 7.21 6.85 2.74
C LEU A 120 7.56 6.63 4.21
N ALA A 121 8.73 6.06 4.51
CA ALA A 121 9.18 5.88 5.88
C ALA A 121 9.35 7.22 6.61
N GLU A 122 9.93 8.22 5.95
CA GLU A 122 10.10 9.56 6.50
C GLU A 122 8.75 10.25 6.75
N ALA A 123 7.84 10.23 5.77
CA ALA A 123 6.51 10.80 5.91
C ALA A 123 5.72 10.10 7.03
N GLY A 124 5.76 8.78 7.11
CA GLY A 124 5.09 8.00 8.14
C GLY A 124 5.59 8.34 9.56
N ARG A 125 6.89 8.57 9.70
CA ARG A 125 7.47 9.00 10.97
C ARG A 125 6.94 10.37 11.41
N ILE A 126 6.81 11.31 10.48
CA ILE A 126 6.32 12.67 10.76
C ILE A 126 4.86 12.64 11.23
N ILE A 127 4.00 11.88 10.55
CA ILE A 127 2.57 11.79 10.87
C ILE A 127 2.23 10.71 11.89
N GLN A 128 3.23 10.01 12.41
CA GLN A 128 3.09 8.93 13.42
C GLN A 128 2.21 7.75 12.96
N ILE A 129 2.22 7.47 11.67
CA ILE A 129 1.68 6.24 11.07
C ILE A 129 2.84 5.58 10.33
N ASN A 130 3.54 4.67 10.99
CA ASN A 130 4.78 4.12 10.43
C ASN A 130 4.53 3.24 9.20
N LEU A 131 5.44 3.32 8.23
CA LEU A 131 5.56 2.30 7.21
C LEU A 131 6.14 1.04 7.85
N LEU A 132 5.31 0.00 7.98
CA LEU A 132 5.72 -1.27 8.58
C LEU A 132 6.67 -2.03 7.67
N ASP A 133 6.33 -2.08 6.38
CA ASP A 133 7.15 -2.69 5.34
C ASP A 133 6.74 -2.15 3.96
N HIS A 134 7.62 -2.34 3.00
CA HIS A 134 7.32 -2.24 1.58
C HIS A 134 7.70 -3.58 0.93
N LEU A 135 6.72 -4.24 0.33
CA LEU A 135 6.86 -5.56 -0.26
C LEU A 135 6.75 -5.46 -1.77
N ILE A 136 7.67 -6.08 -2.48
CA ILE A 136 7.60 -6.26 -3.94
C ILE A 136 7.23 -7.72 -4.22
N VAL A 137 6.17 -7.93 -4.96
CA VAL A 137 5.69 -9.27 -5.32
C VAL A 137 6.06 -9.58 -6.75
N GLY A 138 6.85 -10.62 -6.93
CA GLY A 138 7.13 -11.27 -8.22
C GLY A 138 6.22 -12.49 -8.44
N THR A 139 6.53 -13.30 -9.44
CA THR A 139 5.74 -14.51 -9.77
C THR A 139 5.80 -15.54 -8.64
N ASN A 140 7.00 -15.89 -8.18
CA ASN A 140 7.22 -16.91 -7.16
C ASN A 140 8.05 -16.40 -5.97
N THR A 141 8.42 -15.13 -5.99
CA THR A 141 9.29 -14.51 -5.00
C THR A 141 8.67 -13.21 -4.51
N CYS A 142 9.10 -12.76 -3.34
CA CYS A 142 8.84 -11.43 -2.85
C CYS A 142 10.10 -10.84 -2.23
N PHE A 143 10.18 -9.52 -2.20
CA PHE A 143 11.24 -8.77 -1.55
C PHE A 143 10.63 -7.87 -0.48
N SER A 144 11.12 -7.95 0.74
CA SER A 144 10.74 -7.10 1.86
C SER A 144 11.87 -6.12 2.17
N PHE A 145 11.56 -4.84 2.16
CA PHE A 145 12.54 -3.81 2.54
C PHE A 145 12.89 -3.89 4.03
N ARG A 146 11.93 -4.29 4.87
CA ARG A 146 12.17 -4.48 6.31
C ARG A 146 13.10 -5.66 6.56
N GLU A 147 12.84 -6.82 5.97
CA GLU A 147 13.69 -8.01 6.14
C GLU A 147 15.09 -7.81 5.56
N ALA A 148 15.22 -6.96 4.55
CA ALA A 148 16.50 -6.56 3.99
C ALA A 148 17.26 -5.52 4.84
N GLY A 149 16.67 -5.06 5.96
CA GLY A 149 17.30 -4.09 6.86
C GLY A 149 17.36 -2.67 6.32
N VAL A 150 16.44 -2.30 5.41
CA VAL A 150 16.35 -0.97 4.79
C VAL A 150 15.35 -0.08 5.53
N LEU A 151 14.42 -0.67 6.26
CA LEU A 151 13.43 -0.01 7.11
C LEU A 151 13.67 -0.28 8.58
#